data_175ed319e6a21a172dcf3bc4eaf613ca
#
_entry.id   175ed319e6a21a172dcf3bc4eaf613ca
#
_cell.length_a   1.000
_cell.length_b   1.000
_cell.length_c   1.000
_cell.angle_alpha   90.00
_cell.angle_beta   90.00
_cell.angle_gamma   90.00
#
_symmetry.space_group_name_H-M   'P 1'
#
loop_
_entity.id
_entity.type
_entity.pdbx_description
1 polymer ?
#
loop_
_entity_poly.entity_id
_entity_poly.type
_entity_poly.pdbx_seq_one_letter_code
_entity_poly.pdbx_strand_id
1 'polypeptide(L)'
;MFTASELLDKINSHIADLQFERTPKGLYDPVAYVLSMGGKRIRPVLMLMAYNLYKEDVRPVFSPATGIEVYHNYTLLHDDLMDRADKRRGKETVHKVWNDNTAILSGDAMLVLAYQFMAECPAEHLKAVMDLFSLTALEICEGQQMDMDFEQRSDVKEEEYLEMIRLKTSVLLAASLKIGALLGGASAEDAERLYDFGMNMGVAFQLKDDLLDVYGDTAVFGKNIGGDILCNKKTYMLIKALEHADKEQATQLKHWITVTDFDPAEKIEAVTGLYNRIGVKLLCENKMSEYNNKALESLAVVNVTAERKRELDKLIKELMYREV
;
A
#
# COMPACT_ATOMS: atom_id res chain seq x y z
N MET A 1 7.45 -23.43 9.74
CA MET A 1 7.13 -22.16 9.04
C MET A 1 6.83 -21.11 10.07
N PHE A 2 7.32 -19.88 9.90
CA PHE A 2 7.08 -18.78 10.83
C PHE A 2 5.69 -18.17 10.61
N THR A 3 5.08 -17.64 11.67
CA THR A 3 3.88 -16.81 11.62
C THR A 3 4.21 -15.40 11.12
N ALA A 4 3.21 -14.66 10.66
CA ALA A 4 3.39 -13.26 10.26
C ALA A 4 3.95 -12.39 11.40
N SER A 5 3.53 -12.63 12.65
CA SER A 5 4.04 -11.92 13.83
C SER A 5 5.51 -12.19 14.09
N GLU A 6 5.94 -13.47 14.03
CA GLU A 6 7.36 -13.83 14.22
C GLU A 6 8.25 -13.21 13.12
N LEU A 7 7.75 -13.14 11.87
CA LEU A 7 8.48 -12.50 10.77
C LEU A 7 8.53 -10.98 10.94
N LEU A 8 7.45 -10.39 11.44
CA LEU A 8 7.41 -8.96 11.79
C LEU A 8 8.46 -8.62 12.85
N ASP A 9 8.55 -9.41 13.92
CA ASP A 9 9.52 -9.19 15.00
C ASP A 9 10.96 -9.32 14.47
N LYS A 10 11.22 -10.33 13.63
CA LYS A 10 12.55 -10.55 13.02
C LYS A 10 12.96 -9.39 12.12
N ILE A 11 12.08 -8.91 11.26
CA ILE A 11 12.43 -7.79 10.35
C ILE A 11 12.54 -6.46 11.09
N ASN A 12 11.72 -6.22 12.12
CA ASN A 12 11.83 -5.02 12.95
C ASN A 12 13.17 -5.00 13.71
N SER A 13 13.58 -6.15 14.30
CA SER A 13 14.89 -6.25 14.94
C SER A 13 16.02 -5.98 13.96
N HIS A 14 15.95 -6.57 12.75
CA HIS A 14 16.96 -6.33 11.72
C HIS A 14 17.04 -4.86 11.29
N ILE A 15 15.89 -4.20 11.07
CA ILE A 15 15.84 -2.78 10.70
C ILE A 15 16.36 -1.89 11.84
N ALA A 16 16.07 -2.23 13.09
CA ALA A 16 16.55 -1.49 14.25
C ALA A 16 18.08 -1.55 14.43
N ASP A 17 18.68 -2.67 14.02
CA ASP A 17 20.14 -2.87 14.06
C ASP A 17 20.88 -2.13 12.91
N LEU A 18 20.15 -1.60 11.92
CA LEU A 18 20.74 -0.83 10.84
C LEU A 18 21.18 0.55 11.35
N GLN A 19 22.47 0.83 11.21
CA GLN A 19 23.03 2.11 11.60
C GLN A 19 22.91 3.11 10.45
N PHE A 20 21.98 4.06 10.60
CA PHE A 20 21.85 5.22 9.70
C PHE A 20 22.59 6.45 10.21
N GLU A 21 23.44 6.31 11.25
CA GLU A 21 24.30 7.38 11.77
C GLU A 21 25.45 7.67 10.81
N ARG A 22 25.12 8.35 9.71
CA ARG A 22 26.04 8.72 8.63
C ARG A 22 26.14 10.24 8.49
N THR A 23 27.17 10.69 7.79
CA THR A 23 27.33 12.11 7.41
C THR A 23 27.08 12.28 5.90
N PRO A 24 26.45 13.39 5.48
CA PRO A 24 25.97 14.52 6.32
C PRO A 24 24.68 14.18 7.08
N LYS A 25 24.59 14.62 8.34
CA LYS A 25 23.43 14.35 9.21
C LYS A 25 22.10 14.82 8.60
N GLY A 26 22.09 16.02 8.00
CA GLY A 26 20.89 16.56 7.35
C GLY A 26 20.30 15.67 6.25
N LEU A 27 21.06 14.71 5.72
CA LEU A 27 20.58 13.72 4.75
C LEU A 27 20.08 12.45 5.44
N TYR A 28 20.81 11.95 6.44
CA TYR A 28 20.54 10.62 7.03
C TYR A 28 19.65 10.64 8.28
N ASP A 29 19.64 11.73 9.05
CA ASP A 29 18.74 11.86 10.22
C ASP A 29 17.26 11.76 9.81
N PRO A 30 16.78 12.37 8.68
CA PRO A 30 15.42 12.15 8.22
C PRO A 30 15.13 10.72 7.78
N VAL A 31 16.11 10.00 7.20
CA VAL A 31 15.98 8.58 6.85
C VAL A 31 15.74 7.74 8.10
N ALA A 32 16.59 7.91 9.13
CA ALA A 32 16.43 7.24 10.41
C ALA A 32 15.09 7.58 11.07
N TYR A 33 14.70 8.85 11.02
CA TYR A 33 13.42 9.32 11.56
C TYR A 33 12.23 8.62 10.91
N VAL A 34 12.16 8.58 9.57
CA VAL A 34 11.06 7.93 8.85
C VAL A 34 10.99 6.43 9.17
N LEU A 35 12.13 5.73 9.15
CA LEU A 35 12.16 4.30 9.45
C LEU A 35 11.79 4.01 10.90
N SER A 36 12.10 4.93 11.84
CA SER A 36 11.71 4.83 13.25
C SER A 36 10.22 5.05 13.53
N MET A 37 9.46 5.58 12.57
CA MET A 37 8.01 5.77 12.73
C MET A 37 7.24 4.44 12.87
N GLY A 38 7.89 3.31 12.62
CA GLY A 38 7.28 1.98 12.68
C GLY A 38 6.34 1.72 11.51
N GLY A 39 5.29 0.94 11.77
CA GLY A 39 4.29 0.56 10.79
C GLY A 39 4.04 -0.94 10.78
N LYS A 40 3.05 -1.37 10.00
CA LYS A 40 2.62 -2.78 9.90
C LYS A 40 3.64 -3.67 9.17
N ARG A 41 4.62 -3.09 8.48
CA ARG A 41 5.67 -3.80 7.73
C ARG A 41 5.13 -4.92 6.83
N ILE A 42 3.95 -4.74 6.25
CA ILE A 42 3.25 -5.80 5.47
C ILE A 42 4.13 -6.27 4.31
N ARG A 43 4.76 -5.35 3.57
CA ARG A 43 5.54 -5.68 2.36
C ARG A 43 6.79 -6.53 2.66
N PRO A 44 7.67 -6.16 3.58
CA PRO A 44 8.79 -7.02 3.94
C PRO A 44 8.33 -8.35 4.57
N VAL A 45 7.26 -8.35 5.38
CA VAL A 45 6.69 -9.60 5.94
C VAL A 45 6.19 -10.52 4.83
N LEU A 46 5.50 -10.00 3.81
CA LEU A 46 5.05 -10.78 2.66
C LEU A 46 6.23 -11.39 1.88
N MET A 47 7.33 -10.65 1.68
CA MET A 47 8.53 -11.19 1.06
C MET A 47 9.11 -12.34 1.88
N LEU A 48 9.23 -12.17 3.20
CA LEU A 48 9.71 -13.22 4.11
C LEU A 48 8.76 -14.43 4.12
N MET A 49 7.45 -14.22 4.10
CA MET A 49 6.46 -15.31 4.04
C MET A 49 6.58 -16.10 2.74
N ALA A 50 6.66 -15.41 1.60
CA ALA A 50 6.80 -16.06 0.30
C ALA A 50 8.11 -16.88 0.20
N TYR A 51 9.22 -16.33 0.69
CA TYR A 51 10.47 -17.07 0.82
C TYR A 51 10.33 -18.30 1.74
N ASN A 52 9.65 -18.11 2.88
CA ASN A 52 9.45 -19.18 3.88
C ASN A 52 8.50 -20.30 3.41
N LEU A 53 7.79 -20.13 2.30
CA LEU A 53 7.10 -21.24 1.64
C LEU A 53 8.06 -22.34 1.19
N TYR A 54 9.31 -21.99 0.86
CA TYR A 54 10.30 -22.85 0.23
C TYR A 54 11.52 -23.11 1.12
N LYS A 55 11.89 -22.19 1.98
CA LYS A 55 13.08 -22.23 2.86
C LYS A 55 12.71 -21.92 4.30
N GLU A 56 13.38 -22.55 5.25
CA GLU A 56 13.08 -22.33 6.68
C GLU A 56 13.85 -21.15 7.28
N ASP A 57 15.13 -20.97 6.90
CA ASP A 57 15.92 -19.84 7.38
C ASP A 57 15.70 -18.62 6.49
N VAL A 58 15.04 -17.60 7.03
CA VAL A 58 14.67 -16.36 6.32
C VAL A 58 15.73 -15.26 6.35
N ARG A 59 16.82 -15.46 7.11
CA ARG A 59 17.90 -14.46 7.23
C ARG A 59 18.53 -14.05 5.89
N PRO A 60 18.72 -14.96 4.91
CA PRO A 60 19.31 -14.61 3.62
C PRO A 60 18.55 -13.54 2.82
N VAL A 61 17.29 -13.27 3.16
CA VAL A 61 16.44 -12.29 2.44
C VAL A 61 16.08 -11.08 3.29
N PHE A 62 16.71 -10.90 4.45
CA PHE A 62 16.47 -9.70 5.27
C PHE A 62 16.88 -8.41 4.56
N SER A 63 18.01 -8.43 3.83
CA SER A 63 18.44 -7.24 3.09
C SER A 63 17.47 -6.86 1.97
N PRO A 64 17.08 -7.74 1.03
CA PRO A 64 16.03 -7.42 0.06
C PRO A 64 14.69 -7.01 0.69
N ALA A 65 14.26 -7.66 1.79
CA ALA A 65 13.05 -7.28 2.49
C ALA A 65 13.16 -5.88 3.11
N THR A 66 14.34 -5.50 3.63
CA THR A 66 14.63 -4.14 4.08
C THR A 66 14.58 -3.16 2.90
N GLY A 67 15.13 -3.54 1.75
CA GLY A 67 15.06 -2.73 0.52
C GLY A 67 13.63 -2.37 0.14
N ILE A 68 12.71 -3.32 0.18
CA ILE A 68 11.27 -3.07 -0.05
C ILE A 68 10.69 -2.09 0.98
N GLU A 69 11.05 -2.23 2.24
CA GLU A 69 10.52 -1.35 3.29
C GLU A 69 11.10 0.06 3.20
N VAL A 70 12.38 0.20 2.90
CA VAL A 70 13.02 1.51 2.66
C VAL A 70 12.39 2.19 1.45
N TYR A 71 12.19 1.45 0.34
CA TYR A 71 11.49 1.95 -0.83
C TYR A 71 10.07 2.42 -0.51
N HIS A 72 9.29 1.60 0.21
CA HIS A 72 7.95 2.00 0.61
C HIS A 72 7.94 3.28 1.47
N ASN A 73 8.88 3.42 2.42
CA ASN A 73 8.96 4.63 3.22
C ASN A 73 9.46 5.84 2.41
N TYR A 74 10.28 5.63 1.38
CA TYR A 74 10.62 6.64 0.37
C TYR A 74 9.36 7.17 -0.32
N THR A 75 8.51 6.28 -0.84
CA THR A 75 7.27 6.71 -1.51
C THR A 75 6.35 7.48 -0.57
N LEU A 76 6.24 7.06 0.71
CA LEU A 76 5.44 7.77 1.70
C LEU A 76 6.01 9.16 2.05
N LEU A 77 7.34 9.31 2.08
CA LEU A 77 7.99 10.59 2.38
C LEU A 77 7.73 11.62 1.27
N HIS A 78 7.84 11.20 0.01
CA HIS A 78 7.55 12.06 -1.13
C HIS A 78 6.04 12.34 -1.27
N ASP A 79 5.18 11.35 -1.05
CA ASP A 79 3.72 11.49 -1.02
C ASP A 79 3.30 12.54 0.03
N ASP A 80 3.81 12.45 1.26
CA ASP A 80 3.57 13.43 2.31
C ASP A 80 3.95 14.86 1.92
N LEU A 81 5.03 15.03 1.16
CA LEU A 81 5.46 16.33 0.68
C LEU A 81 4.55 16.84 -0.44
N MET A 82 4.16 16.00 -1.39
CA MET A 82 3.24 16.33 -2.49
C MET A 82 1.87 16.73 -1.96
N ASP A 83 1.34 15.97 -1.00
CA ASP A 83 0.03 16.19 -0.38
C ASP A 83 0.05 17.28 0.71
N ARG A 84 1.23 17.84 1.04
CA ARG A 84 1.40 18.79 2.15
C ARG A 84 0.88 18.27 3.49
N ALA A 85 0.96 16.98 3.71
CA ALA A 85 0.47 16.32 4.90
C ALA A 85 1.23 16.76 6.17
N ASP A 86 0.52 17.15 7.22
CA ASP A 86 1.16 17.60 8.48
C ASP A 86 1.72 16.43 9.29
N LYS A 87 1.05 15.28 9.28
CA LYS A 87 1.39 14.13 10.12
C LYS A 87 1.30 12.80 9.38
N ARG A 88 2.19 11.88 9.74
CA ARG A 88 2.15 10.47 9.37
C ARG A 88 2.37 9.61 10.61
N ARG A 89 1.48 8.65 10.85
CA ARG A 89 1.55 7.74 12.03
C ARG A 89 1.66 8.51 13.36
N GLY A 90 0.95 9.64 13.45
CA GLY A 90 0.93 10.50 14.65
C GLY A 90 2.15 11.40 14.84
N LYS A 91 3.20 11.28 14.01
CA LYS A 91 4.39 12.14 14.03
C LYS A 91 4.32 13.18 12.89
N GLU A 92 4.99 14.30 13.05
CA GLU A 92 5.13 15.30 11.99
C GLU A 92 5.89 14.72 10.79
N THR A 93 5.52 15.14 9.57
CA THR A 93 6.19 14.71 8.34
C THR A 93 7.55 15.36 8.19
N VAL A 94 8.43 14.78 7.35
CA VAL A 94 9.83 15.25 7.22
C VAL A 94 9.90 16.70 6.78
N HIS A 95 9.05 17.14 5.84
CA HIS A 95 9.05 18.53 5.38
C HIS A 95 8.61 19.53 6.45
N LYS A 96 7.86 19.08 7.48
CA LYS A 96 7.49 19.91 8.64
C LYS A 96 8.60 19.97 9.68
N VAL A 97 9.27 18.84 9.96
CA VAL A 97 10.36 18.77 10.95
C VAL A 97 11.63 19.46 10.42
N TRP A 98 11.94 19.31 9.12
CA TRP A 98 13.09 19.93 8.46
C TRP A 98 12.65 20.99 7.44
N ASN A 99 12.56 20.61 6.18
CA ASN A 99 12.08 21.44 5.07
C ASN A 99 11.86 20.60 3.81
N ASP A 100 11.27 21.21 2.77
CA ASP A 100 10.95 20.56 1.49
C ASP A 100 12.20 19.97 0.82
N ASN A 101 13.30 20.72 0.74
CA ASN A 101 14.55 20.25 0.08
C ASN A 101 15.14 19.04 0.80
N THR A 102 15.09 19.03 2.14
CA THR A 102 15.54 17.89 2.94
C THR A 102 14.65 16.68 2.68
N ALA A 103 13.34 16.86 2.58
CA ALA A 103 12.41 15.76 2.26
C ALA A 103 12.72 15.17 0.88
N ILE A 104 12.91 16.00 -0.15
CA ILE A 104 13.28 15.54 -1.49
C ILE A 104 14.58 14.74 -1.45
N LEU A 105 15.66 15.35 -0.94
CA LEU A 105 17.00 14.76 -1.01
C LEU A 105 17.13 13.49 -0.15
N SER A 106 16.51 13.47 1.03
CA SER A 106 16.50 12.29 1.89
C SER A 106 15.67 11.15 1.27
N GLY A 107 14.57 11.48 0.58
CA GLY A 107 13.82 10.52 -0.21
C GLY A 107 14.65 9.92 -1.35
N ASP A 108 15.37 10.76 -2.12
CA ASP A 108 16.28 10.29 -3.17
C ASP A 108 17.36 9.35 -2.61
N ALA A 109 17.92 9.69 -1.45
CA ALA A 109 18.88 8.82 -0.77
C ALA A 109 18.25 7.49 -0.36
N MET A 110 16.98 7.49 0.13
CA MET A 110 16.26 6.26 0.46
C MET A 110 16.02 5.40 -0.77
N LEU A 111 15.69 5.99 -1.92
CA LEU A 111 15.56 5.26 -3.18
C LEU A 111 16.87 4.51 -3.52
N VAL A 112 18.01 5.21 -3.47
CA VAL A 112 19.32 4.58 -3.73
C VAL A 112 19.64 3.49 -2.71
N LEU A 113 19.37 3.73 -1.42
CA LEU A 113 19.57 2.73 -0.37
C LEU A 113 18.69 1.49 -0.60
N ALA A 114 17.45 1.66 -1.03
CA ALA A 114 16.56 0.54 -1.35
C ALA A 114 17.14 -0.34 -2.46
N TYR A 115 17.69 0.27 -3.52
CA TYR A 115 18.40 -0.46 -4.58
C TYR A 115 19.65 -1.18 -4.07
N GLN A 116 20.42 -0.57 -3.17
CA GLN A 116 21.59 -1.21 -2.55
C GLN A 116 21.19 -2.45 -1.76
N PHE A 117 20.18 -2.34 -0.87
CA PHE A 117 19.67 -3.50 -0.12
C PHE A 117 19.11 -4.60 -1.02
N MET A 118 18.40 -4.22 -2.08
CA MET A 118 17.86 -5.19 -3.03
C MET A 118 18.98 -5.92 -3.79
N ALA A 119 20.06 -5.24 -4.12
CA ALA A 119 21.21 -5.80 -4.82
C ALA A 119 22.07 -6.77 -3.97
N GLU A 120 21.82 -6.85 -2.66
CA GLU A 120 22.47 -7.86 -1.78
C GLU A 120 21.85 -9.27 -1.90
N CYS A 121 20.88 -9.45 -2.81
CA CYS A 121 20.36 -10.79 -3.11
C CYS A 121 21.43 -11.68 -3.79
N PRO A 122 21.28 -13.02 -3.77
CA PRO A 122 22.20 -13.95 -4.45
C PRO A 122 22.40 -13.60 -5.92
N ALA A 123 23.65 -13.66 -6.40
CA ALA A 123 24.05 -13.19 -7.73
C ALA A 123 23.26 -13.86 -8.88
N GLU A 124 22.88 -15.12 -8.73
CA GLU A 124 22.08 -15.86 -9.71
C GLU A 124 20.66 -15.30 -9.88
N HIS A 125 20.14 -14.60 -8.89
CA HIS A 125 18.82 -13.98 -8.93
C HIS A 125 18.86 -12.47 -9.19
N LEU A 126 20.06 -11.85 -9.11
CA LEU A 126 20.23 -10.40 -9.12
C LEU A 126 19.50 -9.72 -10.29
N LYS A 127 19.70 -10.24 -11.52
CA LYS A 127 19.06 -9.61 -12.69
C LYS A 127 17.55 -9.69 -12.62
N ALA A 128 16.97 -10.84 -12.31
CA ALA A 128 15.52 -11.02 -12.24
C ALA A 128 14.89 -10.17 -11.13
N VAL A 129 15.55 -10.08 -9.98
CA VAL A 129 15.10 -9.26 -8.85
C VAL A 129 15.15 -7.78 -9.19
N MET A 130 16.26 -7.31 -9.78
CA MET A 130 16.44 -5.90 -10.12
C MET A 130 15.53 -5.46 -11.27
N ASP A 131 15.31 -6.30 -12.29
CA ASP A 131 14.37 -6.02 -13.37
C ASP A 131 12.95 -5.85 -12.82
N LEU A 132 12.49 -6.79 -11.98
CA LEU A 132 11.16 -6.72 -11.35
C LEU A 132 11.04 -5.50 -10.44
N PHE A 133 12.02 -5.25 -9.58
CA PHE A 133 12.00 -4.12 -8.66
C PHE A 133 12.00 -2.78 -9.41
N SER A 134 12.80 -2.64 -10.46
CA SER A 134 12.87 -1.42 -11.28
C SER A 134 11.57 -1.16 -12.04
N LEU A 135 10.96 -2.22 -12.61
CA LEU A 135 9.65 -2.12 -13.24
C LEU A 135 8.59 -1.66 -12.24
N THR A 136 8.55 -2.33 -11.08
CA THR A 136 7.62 -2.00 -10.00
C THR A 136 7.79 -0.55 -9.51
N ALA A 137 9.04 -0.08 -9.39
CA ALA A 137 9.33 1.29 -9.00
C ALA A 137 8.79 2.30 -10.02
N LEU A 138 8.90 2.01 -11.31
CA LEU A 138 8.34 2.86 -12.36
C LEU A 138 6.80 2.84 -12.36
N GLU A 139 6.19 1.65 -12.26
CA GLU A 139 4.73 1.50 -12.15
C GLU A 139 4.15 2.31 -10.98
N ILE A 140 4.84 2.36 -9.84
CA ILE A 140 4.40 3.16 -8.69
C ILE A 140 4.45 4.66 -9.02
N CYS A 141 5.45 5.14 -9.73
CA CYS A 141 5.50 6.53 -10.19
C CYS A 141 4.34 6.85 -11.14
N GLU A 142 4.03 5.93 -12.07
CA GLU A 142 2.89 6.06 -12.99
C GLU A 142 1.57 6.11 -12.21
N GLY A 143 1.38 5.23 -11.22
CA GLY A 143 0.20 5.22 -10.37
C GLY A 143 0.06 6.49 -9.53
N GLN A 144 1.17 7.03 -9.02
CA GLN A 144 1.17 8.32 -8.31
C GLN A 144 0.81 9.48 -9.23
N GLN A 145 1.33 9.50 -10.47
CA GLN A 145 0.96 10.53 -11.44
C GLN A 145 -0.53 10.47 -11.81
N MET A 146 -1.09 9.26 -12.00
CA MET A 146 -2.53 9.10 -12.24
C MET A 146 -3.37 9.62 -11.07
N ASP A 147 -2.98 9.35 -9.81
CA ASP A 147 -3.70 9.83 -8.62
C ASP A 147 -3.72 11.37 -8.59
N MET A 148 -2.60 12.02 -8.89
CA MET A 148 -2.49 13.48 -8.99
C MET A 148 -3.34 14.04 -10.14
N ASP A 149 -3.30 13.41 -11.32
CA ASP A 149 -4.10 13.84 -12.48
C ASP A 149 -5.61 13.74 -12.21
N PHE A 150 -6.04 12.75 -11.44
CA PHE A 150 -7.44 12.55 -11.07
C PHE A 150 -7.99 13.68 -10.19
N GLU A 151 -7.17 14.38 -9.44
CA GLU A 151 -7.61 15.54 -8.66
C GLU A 151 -8.25 16.61 -9.54
N GLN A 152 -7.71 16.80 -10.75
CA GLN A 152 -8.15 17.83 -11.71
C GLN A 152 -9.27 17.34 -12.64
N ARG A 153 -9.64 16.05 -12.59
CA ARG A 153 -10.63 15.43 -13.47
C ARG A 153 -11.96 15.20 -12.75
N SER A 154 -13.05 15.24 -13.52
CA SER A 154 -14.40 14.92 -13.03
C SER A 154 -15.02 13.70 -13.74
N ASP A 155 -14.29 13.09 -14.65
CA ASP A 155 -14.75 12.02 -15.57
C ASP A 155 -14.04 10.68 -15.35
N VAL A 156 -13.33 10.53 -14.23
CA VAL A 156 -12.59 9.31 -13.87
C VAL A 156 -13.54 8.12 -13.78
N LYS A 157 -13.18 7.03 -14.47
CA LYS A 157 -13.96 5.77 -14.52
C LYS A 157 -13.42 4.74 -13.57
N GLU A 158 -14.25 3.72 -13.26
CA GLU A 158 -13.87 2.59 -12.40
C GLU A 158 -12.58 1.93 -12.87
N GLU A 159 -12.45 1.68 -14.17
CA GLU A 159 -11.28 0.99 -14.74
C GLU A 159 -10.00 1.81 -14.55
N GLU A 160 -10.07 3.13 -14.72
CA GLU A 160 -8.93 4.02 -14.50
C GLU A 160 -8.52 4.04 -13.02
N TYR A 161 -9.51 4.10 -12.13
CA TYR A 161 -9.27 4.05 -10.69
C TYR A 161 -8.63 2.72 -10.26
N LEU A 162 -9.17 1.59 -10.73
CA LEU A 162 -8.61 0.27 -10.44
C LEU A 162 -7.18 0.13 -10.96
N GLU A 163 -6.87 0.68 -12.13
CA GLU A 163 -5.51 0.70 -12.67
C GLU A 163 -4.58 1.57 -11.81
N MET A 164 -5.02 2.75 -11.41
CA MET A 164 -4.25 3.62 -10.52
C MET A 164 -3.89 2.93 -9.22
N ILE A 165 -4.85 2.30 -8.52
CA ILE A 165 -4.55 1.59 -7.26
C ILE A 165 -3.74 0.31 -7.49
N ARG A 166 -3.87 -0.35 -8.64
CA ARG A 166 -3.01 -1.43 -9.06
C ARG A 166 -1.56 -0.97 -9.09
N LEU A 167 -1.30 0.11 -9.81
CA LEU A 167 0.04 0.68 -9.98
C LEU A 167 0.59 1.29 -8.68
N LYS A 168 -0.18 2.14 -8.01
CA LYS A 168 0.29 2.88 -6.82
C LYS A 168 0.49 1.95 -5.60
N THR A 169 -0.35 0.93 -5.43
CA THR A 169 -0.42 0.15 -4.19
C THR A 169 -0.08 -1.33 -4.38
N SER A 170 -0.71 -2.00 -5.37
CA SER A 170 -0.70 -3.47 -5.46
C SER A 170 0.61 -4.03 -5.98
N VAL A 171 1.25 -3.36 -6.96
CA VAL A 171 2.48 -3.85 -7.61
C VAL A 171 3.62 -4.11 -6.61
N LEU A 172 3.77 -3.28 -5.56
CA LEU A 172 4.82 -3.48 -4.56
C LEU A 172 4.53 -4.67 -3.62
N LEU A 173 3.26 -4.95 -3.33
CA LEU A 173 2.86 -6.15 -2.58
C LEU A 173 3.12 -7.41 -3.42
N ALA A 174 2.75 -7.37 -4.71
CA ALA A 174 2.98 -8.44 -5.67
C ALA A 174 4.47 -8.71 -5.88
N ALA A 175 5.27 -7.66 -6.10
CA ALA A 175 6.73 -7.77 -6.25
C ALA A 175 7.39 -8.33 -4.98
N SER A 176 6.94 -7.93 -3.79
CA SER A 176 7.44 -8.47 -2.52
C SER A 176 7.27 -9.99 -2.45
N LEU A 177 6.09 -10.50 -2.79
CA LEU A 177 5.81 -11.93 -2.81
C LEU A 177 6.63 -12.67 -3.88
N LYS A 178 6.66 -12.14 -5.11
CA LYS A 178 7.38 -12.77 -6.23
C LYS A 178 8.88 -12.79 -5.98
N ILE A 179 9.48 -11.70 -5.49
CA ILE A 179 10.91 -11.67 -5.15
C ILE A 179 11.20 -12.69 -4.04
N GLY A 180 10.41 -12.70 -2.97
CA GLY A 180 10.56 -13.68 -1.88
C GLY A 180 10.50 -15.11 -2.39
N ALA A 181 9.55 -15.43 -3.27
CA ALA A 181 9.40 -16.75 -3.88
C ALA A 181 10.61 -17.14 -4.75
N LEU A 182 11.06 -16.24 -5.64
CA LEU A 182 12.24 -16.46 -6.48
C LEU A 182 13.49 -16.75 -5.64
N LEU A 183 13.74 -15.93 -4.63
CA LEU A 183 14.87 -16.12 -3.72
C LEU A 183 14.75 -17.42 -2.89
N GLY A 184 13.52 -17.86 -2.62
CA GLY A 184 13.22 -19.13 -1.97
C GLY A 184 13.43 -20.38 -2.85
N GLY A 185 13.57 -20.18 -4.16
CA GLY A 185 13.72 -21.27 -5.13
C GLY A 185 12.39 -21.80 -5.68
N ALA A 186 11.36 -20.96 -5.70
CA ALA A 186 10.11 -21.25 -6.37
C ALA A 186 10.32 -21.48 -7.88
N SER A 187 9.44 -22.27 -8.50
CA SER A 187 9.33 -22.28 -9.96
C SER A 187 8.89 -20.91 -10.49
N ALA A 188 9.20 -20.62 -11.76
CA ALA A 188 8.72 -19.37 -12.40
C ALA A 188 7.19 -19.26 -12.36
N GLU A 189 6.50 -20.38 -12.52
CA GLU A 189 5.04 -20.46 -12.47
C GLU A 189 4.49 -20.15 -11.07
N ASP A 190 5.08 -20.73 -10.01
CA ASP A 190 4.65 -20.44 -8.64
C ASP A 190 4.99 -19.02 -8.21
N ALA A 191 6.12 -18.48 -8.67
CA ALA A 191 6.47 -17.07 -8.43
C ALA A 191 5.46 -16.13 -9.09
N GLU A 192 4.97 -16.46 -10.30
CA GLU A 192 3.91 -15.67 -10.99
C GLU A 192 2.58 -15.77 -10.25
N ARG A 193 2.18 -16.97 -9.80
CA ARG A 193 0.95 -17.16 -9.01
C ARG A 193 0.97 -16.35 -7.71
N LEU A 194 2.13 -16.25 -7.05
CA LEU A 194 2.30 -15.42 -5.86
C LEU A 194 2.30 -13.92 -6.19
N TYR A 195 2.77 -13.53 -7.38
CA TYR A 195 2.60 -12.18 -7.89
C TYR A 195 1.12 -11.84 -8.09
N ASP A 196 0.37 -12.71 -8.77
CA ASP A 196 -1.07 -12.53 -9.00
C ASP A 196 -1.85 -12.48 -7.67
N PHE A 197 -1.48 -13.35 -6.72
CA PHE A 197 -2.03 -13.30 -5.36
C PHE A 197 -1.83 -11.93 -4.73
N GLY A 198 -0.60 -11.41 -4.76
CA GLY A 198 -0.26 -10.09 -4.20
C GLY A 198 -0.94 -8.93 -4.91
N MET A 199 -1.08 -9.02 -6.22
CA MET A 199 -1.76 -8.04 -7.06
C MET A 199 -3.24 -7.90 -6.65
N ASN A 200 -3.95 -9.02 -6.63
CA ASN A 200 -5.37 -9.03 -6.30
C ASN A 200 -5.62 -8.67 -4.81
N MET A 201 -4.77 -9.16 -3.91
CA MET A 201 -4.81 -8.78 -2.50
C MET A 201 -4.61 -7.28 -2.32
N GLY A 202 -3.69 -6.67 -3.08
CA GLY A 202 -3.40 -5.23 -3.00
C GLY A 202 -4.58 -4.36 -3.43
N VAL A 203 -5.27 -4.74 -4.52
CA VAL A 203 -6.49 -4.04 -4.97
C VAL A 203 -7.59 -4.15 -3.92
N ALA A 204 -7.85 -5.36 -3.40
CA ALA A 204 -8.84 -5.56 -2.35
C ALA A 204 -8.51 -4.76 -1.07
N PHE A 205 -7.22 -4.68 -0.72
CA PHE A 205 -6.75 -3.91 0.42
C PHE A 205 -7.00 -2.41 0.26
N GLN A 206 -6.73 -1.84 -0.93
CA GLN A 206 -6.97 -0.42 -1.19
C GLN A 206 -8.48 -0.09 -1.20
N LEU A 207 -9.31 -0.92 -1.82
CA LEU A 207 -10.76 -0.78 -1.74
C LEU A 207 -11.27 -0.81 -0.28
N LYS A 208 -10.64 -1.63 0.58
CA LYS A 208 -10.94 -1.67 2.01
C LYS A 208 -10.53 -0.37 2.70
N ASP A 209 -9.38 0.20 2.36
CA ASP A 209 -8.93 1.48 2.92
C ASP A 209 -9.91 2.61 2.55
N ASP A 210 -10.37 2.69 1.30
CA ASP A 210 -11.40 3.65 0.86
C ASP A 210 -12.72 3.47 1.63
N LEU A 211 -13.13 2.21 1.84
CA LEU A 211 -14.33 1.90 2.61
C LEU A 211 -14.20 2.34 4.07
N LEU A 212 -13.03 2.14 4.67
CA LEU A 212 -12.74 2.51 6.06
C LEU A 212 -12.62 4.03 6.24
N ASP A 213 -12.19 4.77 5.23
CA ASP A 213 -12.20 6.25 5.28
C ASP A 213 -13.62 6.80 5.43
N VAL A 214 -14.63 6.10 4.89
CA VAL A 214 -16.04 6.53 4.99
C VAL A 214 -16.76 5.92 6.19
N TYR A 215 -16.52 4.64 6.51
CA TYR A 215 -17.32 3.85 7.45
C TYR A 215 -16.53 3.28 8.64
N GLY A 216 -15.25 3.59 8.74
CA GLY A 216 -14.40 3.09 9.81
C GLY A 216 -14.73 3.70 11.18
N ASP A 217 -14.17 3.12 12.26
CA ASP A 217 -14.17 3.71 13.58
C ASP A 217 -12.85 4.48 13.80
N THR A 218 -12.96 5.77 14.17
CA THR A 218 -11.78 6.63 14.45
C THR A 218 -10.87 6.05 15.53
N ALA A 219 -11.45 5.34 16.52
CA ALA A 219 -10.69 4.74 17.62
C ALA A 219 -9.83 3.56 17.14
N VAL A 220 -10.25 2.86 16.08
CA VAL A 220 -9.57 1.67 15.53
C VAL A 220 -8.69 2.03 14.34
N PHE A 221 -9.17 2.91 13.46
CA PHE A 221 -8.49 3.28 12.22
C PHE A 221 -7.29 4.23 12.46
N GLY A 222 -7.32 5.01 13.55
CA GLY A 222 -6.22 5.91 13.94
C GLY A 222 -6.04 7.11 13.01
N LYS A 223 -7.01 7.38 12.11
CA LYS A 223 -7.09 8.55 11.23
C LYS A 223 -8.46 9.22 11.42
N ASN A 224 -8.57 10.48 11.03
CA ASN A 224 -9.87 11.11 10.89
C ASN A 224 -10.65 10.46 9.75
N ILE A 225 -11.92 10.15 9.98
CA ILE A 225 -12.82 9.59 8.98
C ILE A 225 -13.31 10.70 8.05
N GLY A 226 -13.52 10.37 6.77
CA GLY A 226 -14.05 11.27 5.76
C GLY A 226 -13.00 12.17 5.11
N GLY A 227 -11.73 11.87 5.26
CA GLY A 227 -10.64 12.63 4.61
C GLY A 227 -10.80 12.66 3.09
N ASP A 228 -11.11 11.54 2.47
CA ASP A 228 -11.34 11.43 1.03
C ASP A 228 -12.57 12.21 0.58
N ILE A 229 -13.62 12.27 1.40
CA ILE A 229 -14.81 13.10 1.14
C ILE A 229 -14.46 14.58 1.16
N LEU A 230 -13.70 15.03 2.16
CA LEU A 230 -13.31 16.43 2.30
C LEU A 230 -12.48 16.92 1.12
N CYS A 231 -11.53 16.10 0.65
CA CYS A 231 -10.66 16.40 -0.48
C CYS A 231 -11.30 16.10 -1.85
N ASN A 232 -12.54 15.60 -1.90
CA ASN A 232 -13.20 15.17 -3.15
C ASN A 232 -12.37 14.13 -3.93
N LYS A 233 -11.66 13.24 -3.23
CA LYS A 233 -10.80 12.23 -3.84
C LYS A 233 -11.62 11.31 -4.72
N LYS A 234 -11.12 10.99 -5.92
CA LYS A 234 -11.78 10.11 -6.90
C LYS A 234 -11.59 8.64 -6.52
N THR A 235 -12.13 8.26 -5.34
CA THR A 235 -12.13 6.89 -4.86
C THR A 235 -13.22 6.06 -5.53
N TYR A 236 -13.15 4.74 -5.36
CA TYR A 236 -14.22 3.83 -5.80
C TYR A 236 -15.60 4.27 -5.28
N MET A 237 -15.65 4.76 -4.05
CA MET A 237 -16.89 5.22 -3.42
C MET A 237 -17.52 6.40 -4.17
N LEU A 238 -16.75 7.43 -4.49
CA LEU A 238 -17.24 8.60 -5.21
C LEU A 238 -17.62 8.25 -6.65
N ILE A 239 -16.80 7.48 -7.35
CA ILE A 239 -17.04 7.06 -8.74
C ILE A 239 -18.36 6.29 -8.82
N LYS A 240 -18.55 5.29 -7.96
CA LYS A 240 -19.80 4.50 -7.94
C LYS A 240 -21.02 5.32 -7.51
N ALA A 241 -20.84 6.26 -6.60
CA ALA A 241 -21.92 7.18 -6.23
C ALA A 241 -22.38 7.99 -7.44
N LEU A 242 -21.45 8.55 -8.22
CA LEU A 242 -21.79 9.35 -9.42
C LEU A 242 -22.41 8.49 -10.53
N GLU A 243 -21.98 7.24 -10.70
CA GLU A 243 -22.52 6.32 -11.72
C GLU A 243 -23.95 5.84 -11.41
N HIS A 244 -24.28 5.64 -10.13
CA HIS A 244 -25.56 5.06 -9.70
C HIS A 244 -26.57 6.07 -9.15
N ALA A 245 -26.18 7.33 -8.99
CA ALA A 245 -27.05 8.39 -8.48
C ALA A 245 -28.24 8.67 -9.41
N ASP A 246 -29.44 8.82 -8.86
CA ASP A 246 -30.55 9.41 -9.57
C ASP A 246 -30.32 10.94 -9.79
N LYS A 247 -31.23 11.61 -10.47
CA LYS A 247 -31.08 13.05 -10.82
C LYS A 247 -30.94 13.96 -9.59
N GLU A 248 -31.68 13.67 -8.51
CA GLU A 248 -31.63 14.45 -7.29
C GLU A 248 -30.34 14.20 -6.53
N GLN A 249 -29.96 12.94 -6.35
CA GLN A 249 -28.71 12.52 -5.71
C GLN A 249 -27.49 13.06 -6.46
N ALA A 250 -27.50 12.99 -7.79
CA ALA A 250 -26.42 13.55 -8.62
C ALA A 250 -26.27 15.06 -8.45
N THR A 251 -27.40 15.79 -8.31
CA THR A 251 -27.37 17.24 -8.03
C THR A 251 -26.77 17.54 -6.67
N GLN A 252 -27.14 16.77 -5.64
CA GLN A 252 -26.60 16.91 -4.28
C GLN A 252 -25.11 16.55 -4.23
N LEU A 253 -24.67 15.46 -4.87
CA LEU A 253 -23.26 15.09 -4.96
C LEU A 253 -22.44 16.18 -5.65
N LYS A 254 -22.94 16.70 -6.79
CA LYS A 254 -22.27 17.78 -7.52
C LYS A 254 -22.13 19.04 -6.68
N HIS A 255 -23.13 19.38 -5.88
CA HIS A 255 -23.04 20.50 -4.95
C HIS A 255 -21.87 20.33 -3.98
N TRP A 256 -21.80 19.16 -3.29
CA TRP A 256 -20.75 18.89 -2.30
C TRP A 256 -19.35 18.78 -2.89
N ILE A 257 -19.22 18.37 -4.14
CA ILE A 257 -17.91 18.31 -4.85
C ILE A 257 -17.43 19.72 -5.23
N THR A 258 -18.35 20.66 -5.50
CA THR A 258 -17.99 21.98 -6.04
C THR A 258 -17.97 23.09 -5.00
N VAL A 259 -18.65 22.93 -3.87
CA VAL A 259 -18.68 23.91 -2.81
C VAL A 259 -17.29 24.05 -2.16
N THR A 260 -16.85 25.28 -1.94
CA THR A 260 -15.53 25.59 -1.36
C THR A 260 -15.60 26.09 0.09
N ASP A 261 -16.76 26.62 0.51
CA ASP A 261 -16.99 27.05 1.89
C ASP A 261 -18.07 26.17 2.51
N PHE A 262 -17.65 25.27 3.41
CA PHE A 262 -18.51 24.24 4.01
C PHE A 262 -18.03 23.87 5.42
N ASP A 263 -18.97 23.43 6.26
CA ASP A 263 -18.62 22.76 7.50
C ASP A 263 -18.16 21.32 7.20
N PRO A 264 -16.97 20.91 7.66
CA PRO A 264 -16.45 19.56 7.40
C PRO A 264 -17.36 18.43 7.88
N ALA A 265 -17.98 18.57 9.05
CA ALA A 265 -18.86 17.55 9.60
C ALA A 265 -20.15 17.43 8.79
N GLU A 266 -20.73 18.57 8.38
CA GLU A 266 -21.92 18.60 7.54
C GLU A 266 -21.66 17.94 6.18
N LYS A 267 -20.51 18.23 5.55
CA LYS A 267 -20.14 17.61 4.26
C LYS A 267 -19.99 16.10 4.40
N ILE A 268 -19.27 15.62 5.41
CA ILE A 268 -19.08 14.18 5.65
C ILE A 268 -20.43 13.49 5.87
N GLU A 269 -21.29 14.04 6.73
CA GLU A 269 -22.62 13.48 7.01
C GLU A 269 -23.50 13.43 5.76
N ALA A 270 -23.57 14.52 5.01
CA ALA A 270 -24.39 14.62 3.80
C ALA A 270 -23.93 13.64 2.70
N VAL A 271 -22.61 13.59 2.42
CA VAL A 271 -22.05 12.71 1.38
C VAL A 271 -22.15 11.23 1.80
N THR A 272 -21.85 10.89 3.05
CA THR A 272 -22.03 9.52 3.58
C THR A 272 -23.51 9.11 3.53
N GLY A 273 -24.44 10.03 3.84
CA GLY A 273 -25.87 9.80 3.70
C GLY A 273 -26.29 9.53 2.25
N LEU A 274 -25.69 10.20 1.27
CA LEU A 274 -25.87 9.92 -0.17
C LEU A 274 -25.33 8.55 -0.53
N TYR A 275 -24.12 8.20 -0.13
CA TYR A 275 -23.53 6.88 -0.36
C TYR A 275 -24.41 5.73 0.18
N ASN A 276 -24.99 5.93 1.37
CA ASN A 276 -25.91 4.96 1.97
C ASN A 276 -27.18 4.78 1.13
N ARG A 277 -27.81 5.88 0.68
CA ARG A 277 -29.04 5.83 -0.13
C ARG A 277 -28.80 5.22 -1.51
N ILE A 278 -27.63 5.44 -2.10
CA ILE A 278 -27.23 4.86 -3.39
C ILE A 278 -26.81 3.39 -3.25
N GLY A 279 -26.37 2.97 -2.06
CA GLY A 279 -25.92 1.61 -1.80
C GLY A 279 -24.45 1.37 -2.16
N VAL A 280 -23.63 2.43 -2.19
CA VAL A 280 -22.21 2.36 -2.61
C VAL A 280 -21.39 1.42 -1.74
N LYS A 281 -21.70 1.32 -0.43
CA LYS A 281 -21.04 0.40 0.49
C LYS A 281 -21.06 -1.03 -0.03
N LEU A 282 -22.23 -1.52 -0.41
CA LEU A 282 -22.41 -2.90 -0.92
C LEU A 282 -21.65 -3.10 -2.25
N LEU A 283 -21.62 -2.09 -3.13
CA LEU A 283 -20.86 -2.17 -4.38
C LEU A 283 -19.37 -2.33 -4.11
N CYS A 284 -18.83 -1.58 -3.15
CA CYS A 284 -17.43 -1.70 -2.75
C CYS A 284 -17.12 -3.06 -2.11
N GLU A 285 -17.95 -3.52 -1.17
CA GLU A 285 -17.81 -4.82 -0.52
C GLU A 285 -17.84 -5.98 -1.52
N ASN A 286 -18.72 -5.91 -2.54
CA ASN A 286 -18.76 -6.91 -3.62
C ASN A 286 -17.48 -6.88 -4.47
N LYS A 287 -16.97 -5.70 -4.81
CA LYS A 287 -15.71 -5.57 -5.57
C LYS A 287 -14.52 -6.08 -4.77
N MET A 288 -14.45 -5.77 -3.48
CA MET A 288 -13.43 -6.32 -2.57
C MET A 288 -13.48 -7.85 -2.54
N SER A 289 -14.67 -8.41 -2.44
CA SER A 289 -14.87 -9.88 -2.41
C SER A 289 -14.44 -10.54 -3.73
N GLU A 290 -14.70 -9.89 -4.87
CA GLU A 290 -14.22 -10.34 -6.19
C GLU A 290 -12.69 -10.48 -6.21
N TYR A 291 -11.96 -9.43 -5.82
CA TYR A 291 -10.50 -9.44 -5.82
C TYR A 291 -9.92 -10.36 -4.75
N ASN A 292 -10.55 -10.44 -3.58
CA ASN A 292 -10.14 -11.40 -2.54
C ASN A 292 -10.27 -12.86 -3.02
N ASN A 293 -11.34 -13.20 -3.72
CA ASN A 293 -11.51 -14.54 -4.29
C ASN A 293 -10.45 -14.83 -5.35
N LYS A 294 -10.16 -13.90 -6.27
CA LYS A 294 -9.08 -14.04 -7.26
C LYS A 294 -7.72 -14.25 -6.59
N ALA A 295 -7.45 -13.54 -5.49
CA ALA A 295 -6.22 -13.75 -4.72
C ALA A 295 -6.16 -15.16 -4.14
N LEU A 296 -7.22 -15.64 -3.49
CA LEU A 296 -7.27 -16.99 -2.93
C LEU A 296 -7.15 -18.08 -3.99
N GLU A 297 -7.74 -17.90 -5.17
CA GLU A 297 -7.61 -18.80 -6.31
C GLU A 297 -6.13 -18.89 -6.77
N SER A 298 -5.45 -17.75 -6.89
CA SER A 298 -4.01 -17.73 -7.23
C SER A 298 -3.16 -18.46 -6.18
N LEU A 299 -3.43 -18.25 -4.88
CA LEU A 299 -2.72 -18.93 -3.80
C LEU A 299 -3.01 -20.44 -3.79
N ALA A 300 -4.24 -20.85 -4.10
CA ALA A 300 -4.63 -22.26 -4.06
C ALA A 300 -3.80 -23.13 -4.99
N VAL A 301 -3.43 -22.61 -6.17
CA VAL A 301 -2.69 -23.34 -7.21
C VAL A 301 -1.16 -23.29 -7.07
N VAL A 302 -0.61 -22.54 -6.10
CA VAL A 302 0.83 -22.58 -5.78
C VAL A 302 1.22 -23.98 -5.33
N ASN A 303 2.31 -24.53 -5.86
CA ASN A 303 2.73 -25.93 -5.65
C ASN A 303 3.53 -26.11 -4.35
N VAL A 304 2.92 -25.81 -3.22
CA VAL A 304 3.41 -26.13 -1.87
C VAL A 304 2.29 -26.72 -1.04
N THR A 305 2.61 -27.36 0.09
CA THR A 305 1.60 -27.98 0.95
C THR A 305 0.61 -26.95 1.51
N ALA A 306 -0.63 -27.38 1.77
CA ALA A 306 -1.65 -26.51 2.37
C ALA A 306 -1.19 -25.92 3.71
N GLU A 307 -0.41 -26.67 4.50
CA GLU A 307 0.15 -26.19 5.76
C GLU A 307 1.07 -24.99 5.55
N ARG A 308 1.90 -24.99 4.50
CA ARG A 308 2.79 -23.86 4.19
C ARG A 308 2.02 -22.62 3.72
N LYS A 309 0.88 -22.78 3.03
CA LYS A 309 0.03 -21.65 2.59
C LYS A 309 -0.81 -21.02 3.72
N ARG A 310 -1.03 -21.75 4.81
CA ARG A 310 -1.97 -21.37 5.88
C ARG A 310 -1.73 -19.98 6.44
N GLU A 311 -0.49 -19.58 6.64
CA GLU A 311 -0.19 -18.25 7.20
C GLU A 311 -0.47 -17.11 6.20
N LEU A 312 -0.27 -17.31 4.89
CA LEU A 312 -0.69 -16.33 3.87
C LEU A 312 -2.21 -16.24 3.77
N ASP A 313 -2.90 -17.38 3.79
CA ASP A 313 -4.37 -17.44 3.81
C ASP A 313 -4.96 -16.73 5.05
N LYS A 314 -4.32 -16.92 6.21
CA LYS A 314 -4.70 -16.23 7.45
C LYS A 314 -4.47 -14.72 7.33
N LEU A 315 -3.32 -14.29 6.84
CA LEU A 315 -2.97 -12.88 6.71
C LEU A 315 -3.95 -12.12 5.78
N ILE A 316 -4.32 -12.71 4.63
CA ILE A 316 -5.29 -12.06 3.74
C ILE A 316 -6.65 -11.95 4.40
N LYS A 317 -7.10 -12.97 5.12
CA LYS A 317 -8.34 -12.92 5.89
C LYS A 317 -8.29 -11.82 6.96
N GLU A 318 -7.21 -11.73 7.72
CA GLU A 318 -7.03 -10.68 8.71
C GLU A 318 -7.02 -9.27 8.09
N LEU A 319 -6.42 -9.10 6.92
CA LEU A 319 -6.42 -7.82 6.20
C LEU A 319 -7.81 -7.44 5.68
N MET A 320 -8.59 -8.41 5.22
CA MET A 320 -9.93 -8.20 4.66
C MET A 320 -11.03 -8.09 5.73
N TYR A 321 -10.95 -8.91 6.79
CA TYR A 321 -11.97 -8.98 7.83
C TYR A 321 -11.59 -8.21 9.11
N ARG A 322 -10.58 -7.33 9.06
CA ARG A 322 -10.41 -6.37 10.15
C ARG A 322 -11.74 -5.66 10.34
N GLU A 323 -12.46 -6.12 11.34
CA GLU A 323 -13.55 -5.36 11.88
C GLU A 323 -12.99 -4.03 12.37
N VAL A 324 -13.65 -3.06 11.98
CA VAL A 324 -13.58 -1.67 12.36
C VAL A 324 -13.71 -1.52 13.85
#